data_8bec6237ffa85132c4eb64c744e92264
#
_entry.id   8bec6237ffa85132c4eb64c744e92264
#
_cell.length_a   1.000
_cell.length_b   1.000
_cell.length_c   1.000
_cell.angle_alpha   90.00
_cell.angle_beta   90.00
_cell.angle_gamma   90.00
#
_symmetry.space_group_name_H-M   'P 1'
#
loop_
_entity.id
_entity.type
_entity.pdbx_description
1 polymer ?
#
loop_
_entity_poly.entity_id
_entity_poly.type
_entity_poly.pdbx_seq_one_letter_code
_entity_poly.pdbx_strand_id
1 'polypeptide(L)'
;MSARYGNLATLEDGYGINLLPLATFALETYENTDCDAFAIKFNTDYNTKDLGLDTKMHKAIAILQFKLEGQLIMRHPEFHMESRMLLDKIDFQKKTVCVDGKTYPMKDVDFPTLDPEHPYELTEEESKVMLRLQQVFMRCEKLQRHVKFLYSKGGMYKIYNGNLLYHGCVPLNPDGSFKQVEICGKEYSGKALYDILEYYARRGYYAKDAKERALGQDMIWYIWAGPGSPVFGKAKMATFERYFLEDKETHIEEKNSYYKLLENEEVIGSILEEFGLDKA
;
A
#
# COMPACT_ATOMS: atom_id res chain seq x y z
N MET A 1 1.19 2.29 8.24
CA MET A 1 0.62 1.19 9.10
C MET A 1 1.06 1.35 10.55
N SER A 2 2.36 1.33 10.87
CA SER A 2 2.84 1.38 12.27
C SER A 2 2.33 2.61 13.03
N ALA A 3 2.36 3.81 12.44
CA ALA A 3 1.79 5.01 13.04
C ALA A 3 0.29 4.86 13.33
N ARG A 4 -0.50 4.38 12.34
CA ARG A 4 -1.96 4.24 12.47
C ARG A 4 -2.40 3.35 13.63
N TYR A 5 -1.62 2.30 13.91
CA TYR A 5 -1.97 1.28 14.92
C TYR A 5 -1.15 1.41 16.20
N GLY A 6 -0.47 2.52 16.43
CA GLY A 6 0.26 2.82 17.66
C GLY A 6 1.42 1.88 17.96
N ASN A 7 2.04 1.31 16.93
CA ASN A 7 3.15 0.36 17.10
C ASN A 7 4.49 0.86 16.51
N LEU A 8 4.74 2.17 16.60
CA LEU A 8 6.03 2.78 16.23
C LEU A 8 7.19 2.21 17.06
N ALA A 9 6.95 1.86 18.33
CA ALA A 9 7.92 1.20 19.18
C ALA A 9 8.49 -0.10 18.58
N THR A 10 7.72 -0.81 17.75
CA THR A 10 8.25 -1.98 17.01
C THR A 10 9.38 -1.59 16.07
N LEU A 11 9.32 -0.42 15.46
CA LEU A 11 10.38 0.09 14.59
C LEU A 11 11.57 0.58 15.41
N GLU A 12 11.34 1.33 16.49
CA GLU A 12 12.38 1.93 17.31
C GLU A 12 13.05 0.90 18.21
N ASP A 13 12.31 0.28 19.11
CA ASP A 13 12.85 -0.68 20.09
C ASP A 13 13.15 -2.05 19.45
N GLY A 14 12.27 -2.49 18.53
CA GLY A 14 12.38 -3.78 17.86
C GLY A 14 13.49 -3.84 16.82
N TYR A 15 13.68 -2.78 16.04
CA TYR A 15 14.62 -2.72 14.93
C TYR A 15 15.72 -1.68 15.11
N GLY A 16 15.63 -0.79 16.09
CA GLY A 16 16.57 0.34 16.27
C GLY A 16 16.46 1.40 15.15
N ILE A 17 15.29 1.51 14.52
CA ILE A 17 15.04 2.49 13.46
C ILE A 17 14.72 3.83 14.11
N ASN A 18 15.60 4.82 13.89
CA ASN A 18 15.42 6.17 14.43
C ASN A 18 14.33 6.93 13.65
N LEU A 19 13.21 7.21 14.30
CA LEU A 19 12.08 7.99 13.76
C LEU A 19 12.15 9.48 14.10
N LEU A 20 13.19 9.95 14.80
CA LEU A 20 13.36 11.37 15.15
C LEU A 20 13.23 12.33 13.96
N PRO A 21 13.72 12.01 12.73
CA PRO A 21 13.51 12.89 11.59
C PRO A 21 12.03 13.13 11.26
N LEU A 22 11.18 12.09 11.38
CA LEU A 22 9.74 12.21 11.17
C LEU A 22 9.08 12.95 12.34
N ALA A 23 9.49 12.66 13.58
CA ALA A 23 8.97 13.30 14.77
C ALA A 23 9.23 14.82 14.77
N THR A 24 10.46 15.24 14.46
CA THR A 24 10.82 16.65 14.36
C THR A 24 10.02 17.35 13.28
N PHE A 25 9.97 16.78 12.08
CA PHE A 25 9.18 17.32 10.97
C PHE A 25 7.70 17.46 11.33
N ALA A 26 7.13 16.43 11.98
CA ALA A 26 5.72 16.47 12.38
C ALA A 26 5.44 17.54 13.45
N LEU A 27 6.35 17.74 14.40
CA LEU A 27 6.22 18.80 15.42
C LEU A 27 6.29 20.20 14.79
N GLU A 28 7.27 20.44 13.92
CA GLU A 28 7.49 21.75 13.33
C GLU A 28 6.41 22.11 12.29
N THR A 29 6.00 21.15 11.46
CA THR A 29 5.09 21.41 10.34
C THR A 29 3.62 21.31 10.72
N TYR A 30 3.28 20.41 11.65
CA TYR A 30 1.89 20.12 12.05
C TYR A 30 1.57 20.60 13.47
N GLU A 31 2.31 21.60 13.98
CA GLU A 31 2.14 22.11 15.36
C GLU A 31 0.70 22.58 15.64
N ASN A 32 0.15 23.38 14.73
CA ASN A 32 -1.16 24.02 14.84
C ASN A 32 -2.21 23.40 13.92
N THR A 33 -1.95 22.19 13.39
CA THR A 33 -2.79 21.50 12.42
C THR A 33 -3.77 20.58 13.13
N ASP A 34 -5.03 20.56 12.70
CA ASP A 34 -5.99 19.54 13.10
C ASP A 34 -5.53 18.16 12.65
N CYS A 35 -5.40 17.25 13.59
CA CYS A 35 -4.98 15.87 13.34
C CYS A 35 -6.00 14.83 13.84
N ASP A 36 -7.21 15.20 14.21
CA ASP A 36 -8.20 14.31 14.83
C ASP A 36 -8.56 13.11 13.93
N ALA A 37 -8.61 13.33 12.62
CA ALA A 37 -8.85 12.26 11.65
C ALA A 37 -7.75 11.16 11.67
N PHE A 38 -6.58 11.47 12.24
CA PHE A 38 -5.41 10.60 12.34
C PHE A 38 -5.19 10.03 13.74
N ALA A 39 -6.18 10.14 14.62
CA ALA A 39 -6.13 9.56 15.96
C ALA A 39 -5.71 8.08 15.89
N ILE A 40 -4.80 7.69 16.79
CA ILE A 40 -4.21 6.36 16.80
C ILE A 40 -5.25 5.29 17.15
N LYS A 41 -5.28 4.23 16.36
CA LYS A 41 -6.13 3.05 16.60
C LYS A 41 -5.29 1.96 17.25
N PHE A 42 -5.40 1.84 18.56
CA PHE A 42 -4.68 0.81 19.29
C PHE A 42 -5.21 -0.59 18.96
N ASN A 43 -4.30 -1.46 18.52
CA ASN A 43 -4.54 -2.89 18.34
C ASN A 43 -3.64 -3.75 19.26
N THR A 44 -2.78 -3.12 20.06
CA THR A 44 -1.79 -3.80 20.88
C THR A 44 -1.65 -3.12 22.24
N ASP A 45 -1.12 -3.82 23.23
CA ASP A 45 -0.80 -3.28 24.57
C ASP A 45 0.42 -2.35 24.59
N TYR A 46 0.92 -1.95 23.41
CA TYR A 46 2.01 -0.97 23.34
C TYR A 46 1.50 0.42 23.69
N ASN A 47 1.91 0.90 24.85
CA ASN A 47 1.68 2.27 25.27
C ASN A 47 2.60 3.23 24.51
N THR A 48 2.00 4.16 23.77
CA THR A 48 2.77 5.29 23.25
C THR A 48 3.03 6.27 24.38
N LYS A 49 4.21 6.88 24.39
CA LYS A 49 4.57 7.89 25.42
C LYS A 49 3.94 9.24 25.14
N ASP A 50 3.64 9.55 23.89
CA ASP A 50 3.06 10.84 23.47
C ASP A 50 2.08 10.62 22.29
N LEU A 51 0.80 10.52 22.63
CA LEU A 51 -0.29 10.36 21.65
C LEU A 51 -0.42 11.56 20.71
N GLY A 52 -0.15 12.75 21.17
CA GLY A 52 -0.24 13.97 20.37
C GLY A 52 0.82 13.98 19.26
N LEU A 53 2.05 13.63 19.61
CA LEU A 53 3.14 13.52 18.66
C LEU A 53 2.88 12.38 17.65
N ASP A 54 2.49 11.21 18.11
CA ASP A 54 2.21 10.07 17.25
C ASP A 54 1.09 10.35 16.24
N THR A 55 0.06 11.11 16.66
CA THR A 55 -1.04 11.54 15.78
C THR A 55 -0.53 12.50 14.69
N LYS A 56 0.34 13.44 15.03
CA LYS A 56 0.99 14.35 14.06
C LYS A 56 1.91 13.59 13.10
N MET A 57 2.72 12.67 13.63
CA MET A 57 3.56 11.78 12.80
C MET A 57 2.71 10.94 11.85
N HIS A 58 1.53 10.49 12.30
CA HIS A 58 0.61 9.72 11.47
C HIS A 58 0.05 10.57 10.32
N LYS A 59 -0.41 11.80 10.59
CA LYS A 59 -0.86 12.72 9.52
C LYS A 59 0.28 13.02 8.54
N ALA A 60 1.45 13.39 9.05
CA ALA A 60 2.62 13.71 8.24
C ALA A 60 3.01 12.58 7.28
N ILE A 61 3.16 11.35 7.80
CA ILE A 61 3.54 10.20 6.96
C ILE A 61 2.42 9.77 6.01
N ALA A 62 1.15 9.99 6.33
CA ALA A 62 0.03 9.71 5.45
C ALA A 62 -0.01 10.68 4.25
N ILE A 63 0.23 11.98 4.47
CA ILE A 63 0.33 12.95 3.37
C ILE A 63 1.52 12.62 2.46
N LEU A 64 2.68 12.32 3.04
CA LEU A 64 3.85 11.84 2.29
C LEU A 64 3.51 10.59 1.46
N GLN A 65 2.77 9.64 2.03
CA GLN A 65 2.33 8.44 1.32
C GLN A 65 1.45 8.79 0.13
N PHE A 66 0.45 9.67 0.27
CA PHE A 66 -0.43 10.05 -0.85
C PHE A 66 0.33 10.75 -1.98
N LYS A 67 1.29 11.62 -1.64
CA LYS A 67 2.15 12.26 -2.64
C LYS A 67 2.99 11.23 -3.41
N LEU A 68 3.66 10.33 -2.71
CA LEU A 68 4.52 9.30 -3.32
C LEU A 68 3.71 8.27 -4.12
N GLU A 69 2.52 7.89 -3.65
CA GLU A 69 1.59 7.03 -4.40
C GLU A 69 1.16 7.70 -5.71
N GLY A 70 0.79 8.98 -5.67
CA GLY A 70 0.47 9.73 -6.88
C GLY A 70 1.63 9.79 -7.87
N GLN A 71 2.86 10.07 -7.40
CA GLN A 71 4.05 10.04 -8.26
C GLN A 71 4.28 8.66 -8.90
N LEU A 72 4.04 7.57 -8.15
CA LEU A 72 4.18 6.22 -8.66
C LEU A 72 3.10 5.91 -9.70
N ILE A 73 1.85 6.26 -9.44
CA ILE A 73 0.74 6.07 -10.38
C ILE A 73 0.97 6.86 -11.68
N MET A 74 1.46 8.10 -11.60
CA MET A 74 1.81 8.88 -12.78
C MET A 74 2.94 8.26 -13.63
N ARG A 75 3.89 7.54 -12.98
CA ARG A 75 4.93 6.80 -13.72
C ARG A 75 4.42 5.50 -14.35
N HIS A 76 3.34 4.94 -13.83
CA HIS A 76 2.79 3.65 -14.20
C HIS A 76 1.28 3.73 -14.51
N PRO A 77 0.87 4.45 -15.58
CA PRO A 77 -0.54 4.52 -15.98
C PRO A 77 -1.13 3.15 -16.31
N GLU A 78 -0.29 2.18 -16.70
CA GLU A 78 -0.69 0.79 -16.94
C GLU A 78 -1.17 0.05 -15.67
N PHE A 79 -0.98 0.61 -14.48
CA PHE A 79 -1.53 0.05 -13.24
C PHE A 79 -3.03 0.35 -13.05
N HIS A 80 -3.59 1.29 -13.84
CA HIS A 80 -5.00 1.70 -13.79
C HIS A 80 -5.46 2.10 -12.38
N MET A 81 -4.69 2.95 -11.71
CA MET A 81 -4.90 3.34 -10.31
C MET A 81 -5.21 4.84 -10.13
N GLU A 82 -5.54 5.56 -11.18
CA GLU A 82 -5.78 7.02 -11.20
C GLU A 82 -6.96 7.42 -10.28
N SER A 83 -7.87 6.49 -10.00
CA SER A 83 -8.96 6.72 -9.04
C SER A 83 -8.48 7.00 -7.61
N ARG A 84 -7.23 6.63 -7.28
CA ARG A 84 -6.59 6.90 -5.98
C ARG A 84 -5.90 8.26 -5.92
N MET A 85 -5.74 8.93 -7.05
CA MET A 85 -5.19 10.28 -7.11
C MET A 85 -6.29 11.27 -6.74
N LEU A 86 -6.32 11.68 -5.46
CA LEU A 86 -7.37 12.53 -4.91
C LEU A 86 -6.85 13.90 -4.45
N LEU A 87 -5.54 14.10 -4.30
CA LEU A 87 -4.99 15.38 -3.86
C LEU A 87 -5.22 16.51 -4.88
N ASP A 88 -5.19 16.21 -6.18
CA ASP A 88 -5.48 17.13 -7.28
C ASP A 88 -6.99 17.38 -7.50
N LYS A 89 -7.85 16.65 -6.79
CA LYS A 89 -9.31 16.74 -6.88
C LYS A 89 -9.94 17.50 -5.72
N ILE A 90 -9.11 18.10 -4.85
CA ILE A 90 -9.56 18.87 -3.69
C ILE A 90 -9.88 20.30 -4.10
N ASP A 91 -11.10 20.75 -3.80
CA ASP A 91 -11.49 22.17 -3.81
C ASP A 91 -11.32 22.73 -2.39
N PHE A 92 -10.21 23.41 -2.17
CA PHE A 92 -9.87 23.99 -0.87
C PHE A 92 -10.83 25.11 -0.42
N GLN A 93 -11.41 25.86 -1.40
CA GLN A 93 -12.35 26.94 -1.06
C GLN A 93 -13.68 26.39 -0.60
N LYS A 94 -14.17 25.32 -1.26
CA LYS A 94 -15.42 24.66 -0.91
C LYS A 94 -15.25 23.58 0.16
N LYS A 95 -14.01 23.22 0.47
CA LYS A 95 -13.66 22.10 1.36
C LYS A 95 -14.30 20.79 0.90
N THR A 96 -14.16 20.48 -0.38
CA THR A 96 -14.73 19.28 -0.99
C THR A 96 -13.69 18.54 -1.83
N VAL A 97 -13.95 17.27 -2.11
CA VAL A 97 -13.15 16.46 -3.02
C VAL A 97 -14.06 15.68 -3.97
N CYS A 98 -13.63 15.50 -5.22
CA CYS A 98 -14.34 14.69 -6.20
C CYS A 98 -13.80 13.24 -6.15
N VAL A 99 -14.66 12.29 -5.79
CA VAL A 99 -14.36 10.84 -5.77
C VAL A 99 -15.33 10.13 -6.71
N ASP A 100 -14.81 9.41 -7.68
CA ASP A 100 -15.59 8.65 -8.68
C ASP A 100 -16.71 9.49 -9.33
N GLY A 101 -16.40 10.76 -9.65
CA GLY A 101 -17.31 11.72 -10.30
C GLY A 101 -18.36 12.36 -9.40
N LYS A 102 -18.38 12.07 -8.09
CA LYS A 102 -19.23 12.72 -7.09
C LYS A 102 -18.42 13.59 -6.15
N THR A 103 -18.99 14.70 -5.73
CA THR A 103 -18.35 15.67 -4.82
C THR A 103 -18.80 15.41 -3.39
N TYR A 104 -17.85 15.30 -2.48
CA TYR A 104 -18.07 15.03 -1.07
C TYR A 104 -17.44 16.13 -0.19
N PRO A 105 -18.09 16.55 0.91
CA PRO A 105 -17.47 17.45 1.88
C PRO A 105 -16.34 16.74 2.63
N MET A 106 -15.25 17.46 2.86
CA MET A 106 -14.11 16.97 3.62
C MET A 106 -14.19 17.42 5.07
N LYS A 107 -13.82 16.53 5.98
CA LYS A 107 -13.70 16.80 7.42
C LYS A 107 -12.52 17.71 7.74
N ASP A 108 -11.46 17.56 6.98
CA ASP A 108 -10.19 18.24 7.18
C ASP A 108 -9.59 18.58 5.80
N VAL A 109 -9.17 19.81 5.63
CA VAL A 109 -8.48 20.34 4.45
C VAL A 109 -7.19 21.07 4.83
N ASP A 110 -6.72 20.86 6.06
CA ASP A 110 -5.50 21.47 6.56
C ASP A 110 -4.29 20.62 6.20
N PHE A 111 -3.69 20.96 5.07
CA PHE A 111 -2.52 20.31 4.50
C PHE A 111 -1.35 21.29 4.38
N PRO A 112 -0.55 21.49 5.44
CA PRO A 112 0.46 22.55 5.48
C PRO A 112 1.55 22.44 4.42
N THR A 113 1.77 21.25 3.86
CA THR A 113 2.81 20.99 2.85
C THR A 113 2.28 20.77 1.45
N LEU A 114 0.98 20.89 1.22
CA LEU A 114 0.39 20.62 -0.08
C LEU A 114 0.30 21.88 -0.92
N ASP A 115 0.93 21.86 -2.09
CA ASP A 115 0.76 22.87 -3.12
C ASP A 115 -0.41 22.45 -4.03
N PRO A 116 -1.49 23.25 -4.14
CA PRO A 116 -2.61 22.91 -5.00
C PRO A 116 -2.28 22.86 -6.50
N GLU A 117 -1.22 23.56 -6.96
CA GLU A 117 -0.76 23.51 -8.35
C GLU A 117 0.09 22.27 -8.62
N HIS A 118 0.80 21.77 -7.60
CA HIS A 118 1.69 20.62 -7.67
C HIS A 118 1.44 19.64 -6.51
N PRO A 119 0.23 19.08 -6.38
CA PRO A 119 -0.22 18.38 -5.16
C PRO A 119 0.57 17.10 -4.81
N TYR A 120 1.29 16.54 -5.79
CA TYR A 120 2.09 15.34 -5.60
C TYR A 120 3.59 15.61 -5.44
N GLU A 121 4.03 16.85 -5.53
CA GLU A 121 5.42 17.21 -5.30
C GLU A 121 5.74 17.23 -3.80
N LEU A 122 6.91 16.70 -3.46
CA LEU A 122 7.43 16.81 -2.08
C LEU A 122 8.06 18.18 -1.89
N THR A 123 7.84 18.79 -0.75
CA THR A 123 8.64 19.95 -0.34
C THR A 123 10.10 19.53 -0.10
N GLU A 124 10.99 20.52 0.06
CA GLU A 124 12.40 20.24 0.37
C GLU A 124 12.55 19.51 1.72
N GLU A 125 11.76 19.92 2.72
CA GLU A 125 11.73 19.30 4.06
C GLU A 125 11.19 17.88 3.99
N GLU A 126 10.10 17.64 3.27
CA GLU A 126 9.55 16.30 3.05
C GLU A 126 10.57 15.39 2.37
N SER A 127 11.26 15.90 1.36
CA SER A 127 12.32 15.16 0.65
C SER A 127 13.47 14.78 1.57
N LYS A 128 13.88 15.70 2.46
CA LYS A 128 14.92 15.44 3.48
C LYS A 128 14.48 14.36 4.47
N VAL A 129 13.22 14.42 4.94
CA VAL A 129 12.67 13.40 5.85
C VAL A 129 12.65 12.04 5.17
N MET A 130 12.13 11.95 3.95
CA MET A 130 12.07 10.70 3.19
C MET A 130 13.44 10.10 2.95
N LEU A 131 14.42 10.92 2.57
CA LEU A 131 15.81 10.46 2.40
C LEU A 131 16.40 9.89 3.70
N ARG A 132 16.18 10.57 4.83
CA ARG A 132 16.67 10.11 6.15
C ARG A 132 15.99 8.82 6.57
N LEU A 133 14.66 8.71 6.42
CA LEU A 133 13.93 7.47 6.70
C LEU A 133 14.45 6.32 5.84
N GLN A 134 14.59 6.54 4.53
CA GLN A 134 15.15 5.54 3.63
C GLN A 134 16.53 5.05 4.10
N GLN A 135 17.42 5.98 4.49
CA GLN A 135 18.75 5.62 4.96
C GLN A 135 18.73 4.78 6.24
N VAL A 136 17.89 5.11 7.23
CA VAL A 136 17.84 4.35 8.48
C VAL A 136 17.23 2.96 8.28
N PHE A 137 16.21 2.83 7.44
CA PHE A 137 15.65 1.52 7.07
C PHE A 137 16.67 0.65 6.32
N MET A 138 17.38 1.23 5.35
CA MET A 138 18.38 0.50 4.57
C MET A 138 19.61 0.08 5.38
N ARG A 139 19.97 0.85 6.41
CA ARG A 139 21.12 0.56 7.31
C ARG A 139 20.76 -0.36 8.47
N CYS A 140 19.49 -0.65 8.72
CA CYS A 140 19.07 -1.54 9.79
C CYS A 140 19.42 -3.00 9.46
N GLU A 141 20.55 -3.51 9.97
CA GLU A 141 21.05 -4.87 9.69
C GLU A 141 20.03 -5.96 10.05
N LYS A 142 19.32 -5.80 11.18
CA LYS A 142 18.30 -6.75 11.62
C LYS A 142 17.16 -6.84 10.58
N LEU A 143 16.68 -5.69 10.09
CA LEU A 143 15.65 -5.63 9.05
C LEU A 143 16.17 -6.24 7.74
N GLN A 144 17.38 -5.88 7.31
CA GLN A 144 17.97 -6.41 6.08
C GLN A 144 18.14 -7.94 6.13
N ARG A 145 18.51 -8.51 7.28
CA ARG A 145 18.57 -9.98 7.46
C ARG A 145 17.20 -10.62 7.31
N HIS A 146 16.15 -10.04 7.89
CA HIS A 146 14.79 -10.55 7.77
C HIS A 146 14.28 -10.46 6.32
N VAL A 147 14.49 -9.33 5.66
CA VAL A 147 14.12 -9.14 4.25
C VAL A 147 14.86 -10.14 3.36
N LYS A 148 16.18 -10.30 3.53
CA LYS A 148 16.97 -11.28 2.79
C LYS A 148 16.46 -12.71 3.00
N PHE A 149 16.09 -13.06 4.24
CA PHE A 149 15.50 -14.36 4.53
C PHE A 149 14.17 -14.58 3.78
N LEU A 150 13.27 -13.58 3.80
CA LEU A 150 11.99 -13.62 3.07
C LEU A 150 12.22 -13.84 1.57
N TYR A 151 13.13 -13.08 0.93
CA TYR A 151 13.44 -13.26 -0.48
C TYR A 151 14.17 -14.57 -0.81
N SER A 152 14.88 -15.16 0.14
CA SER A 152 15.62 -16.42 -0.10
C SER A 152 14.77 -17.66 0.11
N LYS A 153 13.75 -17.61 0.98
CA LYS A 153 12.95 -18.77 1.39
C LYS A 153 11.45 -18.61 1.12
N GLY A 154 10.98 -17.40 0.98
CA GLY A 154 9.59 -17.09 0.67
C GLY A 154 9.30 -17.12 -0.83
N GLY A 155 8.02 -17.01 -1.16
CA GLY A 155 7.47 -16.89 -2.51
C GLY A 155 6.06 -16.34 -2.44
N MET A 156 5.50 -16.02 -3.59
CA MET A 156 4.11 -15.56 -3.69
C MET A 156 3.11 -16.69 -3.36
N TYR A 157 3.50 -17.93 -3.61
CA TYR A 157 2.79 -19.15 -3.21
C TYR A 157 3.78 -20.27 -2.89
N LYS A 158 3.29 -21.32 -2.27
CA LYS A 158 4.05 -22.55 -2.04
C LYS A 158 3.14 -23.76 -2.08
N ILE A 159 3.60 -24.80 -2.75
CA ILE A 159 2.99 -26.13 -2.66
C ILE A 159 3.80 -26.94 -1.66
N TYR A 160 3.14 -27.43 -0.64
CA TYR A 160 3.77 -28.29 0.36
C TYR A 160 2.80 -29.36 0.85
N ASN A 161 3.26 -30.61 0.77
CA ASN A 161 2.49 -31.77 1.22
C ASN A 161 1.06 -31.83 0.64
N GLY A 162 0.93 -31.59 -0.68
CA GLY A 162 -0.36 -31.57 -1.38
C GLY A 162 -1.23 -30.32 -1.12
N ASN A 163 -0.75 -29.37 -0.34
CA ASN A 163 -1.50 -28.12 -0.05
C ASN A 163 -0.93 -26.95 -0.84
N LEU A 164 -1.82 -26.13 -1.40
CA LEU A 164 -1.50 -24.84 -1.99
C LEU A 164 -1.59 -23.75 -0.92
N LEU A 165 -0.48 -23.10 -0.63
CA LEU A 165 -0.36 -22.02 0.35
C LEU A 165 -0.08 -20.72 -0.36
N TYR A 166 -0.89 -19.69 -0.16
CA TYR A 166 -0.72 -18.33 -0.68
C TYR A 166 -1.40 -17.31 0.22
N HIS A 167 -1.10 -16.04 0.01
CA HIS A 167 -1.75 -14.93 0.69
C HIS A 167 -2.76 -14.25 -0.22
N GLY A 168 -3.93 -13.91 0.30
CA GLY A 168 -4.95 -13.15 -0.40
C GLY A 168 -5.88 -14.01 -1.25
N CYS A 169 -5.81 -13.91 -2.57
CA CYS A 169 -6.74 -14.60 -3.47
C CYS A 169 -6.07 -14.99 -4.80
N VAL A 170 -6.62 -15.96 -5.48
CA VAL A 170 -6.40 -16.13 -6.93
C VAL A 170 -7.41 -15.24 -7.65
N PRO A 171 -6.99 -14.20 -8.39
CA PRO A 171 -7.94 -13.29 -9.02
C PRO A 171 -8.86 -13.98 -10.01
N LEU A 172 -10.17 -13.87 -9.77
CA LEU A 172 -11.23 -14.47 -10.58
C LEU A 172 -12.22 -13.42 -11.10
N ASN A 173 -12.83 -13.71 -12.23
CA ASN A 173 -14.03 -13.07 -12.73
C ASN A 173 -15.27 -13.60 -11.98
N PRO A 174 -16.45 -12.92 -12.09
CA PRO A 174 -17.67 -13.37 -11.43
C PRO A 174 -18.16 -14.77 -11.85
N ASP A 175 -17.80 -15.22 -13.05
CA ASP A 175 -18.13 -16.55 -13.59
C ASP A 175 -17.18 -17.67 -13.13
N GLY A 176 -16.16 -17.34 -12.32
CA GLY A 176 -15.16 -18.28 -11.82
C GLY A 176 -13.95 -18.47 -12.73
N SER A 177 -13.92 -17.88 -13.91
CA SER A 177 -12.75 -17.91 -14.78
C SER A 177 -11.59 -17.07 -14.19
N PHE A 178 -10.34 -17.41 -14.53
CA PHE A 178 -9.17 -16.64 -14.09
C PHE A 178 -9.16 -15.24 -14.70
N LYS A 179 -9.08 -14.23 -13.85
CA LYS A 179 -9.01 -12.83 -14.28
C LYS A 179 -7.66 -12.56 -14.95
N GLN A 180 -7.71 -12.02 -16.17
CA GLN A 180 -6.51 -11.51 -16.84
C GLN A 180 -6.09 -10.18 -16.21
N VAL A 181 -4.79 -10.04 -15.97
CA VAL A 181 -4.16 -8.83 -15.41
C VAL A 181 -2.98 -8.47 -16.31
N GLU A 182 -2.98 -7.24 -16.78
CA GLU A 182 -1.86 -6.73 -17.57
C GLU A 182 -0.68 -6.38 -16.66
N ILE A 183 0.49 -6.95 -16.95
CA ILE A 183 1.76 -6.66 -16.30
C ILE A 183 2.81 -6.36 -17.38
N CYS A 184 3.27 -5.12 -17.42
CA CYS A 184 4.28 -4.65 -18.39
C CYS A 184 3.90 -5.00 -19.84
N GLY A 185 2.66 -4.73 -20.25
CA GLY A 185 2.15 -4.90 -21.62
C GLY A 185 1.83 -6.34 -22.01
N LYS A 186 1.73 -7.26 -21.05
CA LYS A 186 1.30 -8.65 -21.28
C LYS A 186 0.27 -9.06 -20.25
N GLU A 187 -0.69 -9.86 -20.70
CA GLU A 187 -1.74 -10.41 -19.82
C GLU A 187 -1.28 -11.72 -19.16
N TYR A 188 -1.58 -11.81 -17.87
CA TYR A 188 -1.31 -12.98 -17.04
C TYR A 188 -2.51 -13.30 -16.17
N SER A 189 -2.71 -14.60 -15.88
CA SER A 189 -3.76 -15.05 -14.97
C SER A 189 -3.30 -16.28 -14.18
N GLY A 190 -4.06 -16.70 -13.20
CA GLY A 190 -3.80 -17.88 -12.40
C GLY A 190 -2.36 -17.93 -11.88
N LYS A 191 -1.70 -19.08 -12.01
CA LYS A 191 -0.32 -19.30 -11.57
C LYS A 191 0.68 -18.38 -12.27
N ALA A 192 0.51 -18.14 -13.58
CA ALA A 192 1.41 -17.27 -14.34
C ALA A 192 1.44 -15.84 -13.81
N LEU A 193 0.32 -15.32 -13.27
CA LEU A 193 0.28 -14.02 -12.61
C LEU A 193 1.14 -14.01 -11.33
N TYR A 194 1.08 -15.03 -10.51
CA TYR A 194 1.94 -15.16 -9.33
C TYR A 194 3.41 -15.20 -9.70
N ASP A 195 3.76 -16.01 -10.71
CA ASP A 195 5.15 -16.20 -11.16
C ASP A 195 5.76 -14.90 -11.70
N ILE A 196 5.01 -14.10 -12.49
CA ILE A 196 5.51 -12.84 -13.02
C ILE A 196 5.64 -11.76 -11.95
N LEU A 197 4.70 -11.68 -11.02
CA LEU A 197 4.78 -10.74 -9.90
C LEU A 197 5.95 -11.08 -8.96
N GLU A 198 6.17 -12.36 -8.67
CA GLU A 198 7.34 -12.81 -7.91
C GLU A 198 8.66 -12.48 -8.64
N TYR A 199 8.71 -12.68 -9.96
CA TYR A 199 9.87 -12.31 -10.77
C TYR A 199 10.21 -10.82 -10.59
N TYR A 200 9.25 -9.91 -10.72
CA TYR A 200 9.50 -8.47 -10.54
C TYR A 200 9.84 -8.11 -9.10
N ALA A 201 9.20 -8.71 -8.11
CA ALA A 201 9.54 -8.49 -6.70
C ALA A 201 11.01 -8.86 -6.43
N ARG A 202 11.47 -10.01 -6.97
CA ARG A 202 12.88 -10.42 -6.86
C ARG A 202 13.83 -9.49 -7.61
N ARG A 203 13.43 -8.97 -8.78
CA ARG A 203 14.22 -7.95 -9.50
C ARG A 203 14.37 -6.68 -8.69
N GLY A 204 13.30 -6.23 -8.01
CA GLY A 204 13.35 -5.06 -7.12
C GLY A 204 14.37 -5.18 -6.00
N TYR A 205 14.66 -6.40 -5.54
CA TYR A 205 15.63 -6.66 -4.49
C TYR A 205 17.04 -7.00 -5.00
N TYR A 206 17.17 -7.85 -6.03
CA TYR A 206 18.44 -8.43 -6.47
C TYR A 206 19.05 -7.79 -7.72
N ALA A 207 18.28 -7.04 -8.53
CA ALA A 207 18.79 -6.51 -9.78
C ALA A 207 19.96 -5.53 -9.55
N LYS A 208 21.00 -5.69 -10.37
CA LYS A 208 22.15 -4.75 -10.38
C LYS A 208 21.84 -3.52 -11.25
N ASP A 209 21.11 -3.74 -12.34
CA ASP A 209 20.66 -2.65 -13.18
C ASP A 209 19.65 -1.76 -12.43
N ALA A 210 19.87 -0.44 -12.49
CA ALA A 210 19.09 0.52 -11.72
C ALA A 210 17.63 0.63 -12.22
N LYS A 211 17.41 0.50 -13.53
CA LYS A 211 16.06 0.61 -14.11
C LYS A 211 15.23 -0.62 -13.78
N GLU A 212 15.81 -1.81 -13.94
CA GLU A 212 15.16 -3.05 -13.54
C GLU A 212 14.82 -3.09 -12.05
N ARG A 213 15.74 -2.60 -11.22
CA ARG A 213 15.51 -2.53 -9.77
C ARG A 213 14.39 -1.54 -9.43
N ALA A 214 14.37 -0.37 -10.06
CA ALA A 214 13.31 0.62 -9.85
C ALA A 214 11.94 0.08 -10.25
N LEU A 215 11.82 -0.51 -11.45
CA LEU A 215 10.58 -1.16 -11.89
C LEU A 215 10.14 -2.26 -10.92
N GLY A 216 11.06 -3.11 -10.48
CA GLY A 216 10.76 -4.15 -9.51
C GLY A 216 10.30 -3.59 -8.15
N GLN A 217 10.85 -2.47 -7.70
CA GLN A 217 10.41 -1.78 -6.46
C GLN A 217 9.01 -1.19 -6.61
N ASP A 218 8.72 -0.54 -7.74
CA ASP A 218 7.38 -0.03 -8.03
C ASP A 218 6.36 -1.20 -8.15
N MET A 219 6.79 -2.33 -8.71
CA MET A 219 5.97 -3.56 -8.74
C MET A 219 5.71 -4.16 -7.35
N ILE A 220 6.63 -4.07 -6.40
CA ILE A 220 6.39 -4.48 -5.00
C ILE A 220 5.25 -3.66 -4.39
N TRP A 221 5.20 -2.36 -4.68
CA TRP A 221 4.08 -1.54 -4.24
C TRP A 221 2.76 -1.95 -4.93
N TYR A 222 2.78 -2.24 -6.25
CA TYR A 222 1.62 -2.78 -6.96
C TYR A 222 1.14 -4.11 -6.37
N ILE A 223 2.05 -5.03 -6.03
CA ILE A 223 1.70 -6.29 -5.36
C ILE A 223 0.95 -6.03 -4.05
N TRP A 224 1.37 -5.02 -3.28
CA TRP A 224 0.73 -4.68 -2.02
C TRP A 224 -0.64 -4.03 -2.19
N ALA A 225 -0.86 -3.23 -3.24
CA ALA A 225 -2.01 -2.34 -3.34
C ALA A 225 -2.74 -2.34 -4.70
N GLY A 226 -2.22 -3.04 -5.72
CA GLY A 226 -2.75 -3.02 -7.09
C GLY A 226 -4.08 -3.77 -7.23
N PRO A 227 -5.00 -3.29 -8.10
CA PRO A 227 -6.35 -3.84 -8.23
C PRO A 227 -6.40 -5.26 -8.84
N GLY A 228 -5.32 -5.69 -9.51
CA GLY A 228 -5.16 -7.04 -10.03
C GLY A 228 -4.26 -7.93 -9.18
N SER A 229 -3.72 -7.39 -8.07
CA SER A 229 -2.80 -8.15 -7.23
C SER A 229 -3.50 -9.26 -6.45
N PRO A 230 -2.96 -10.51 -6.53
CA PRO A 230 -3.46 -11.61 -5.70
C PRO A 230 -3.26 -11.37 -4.20
N VAL A 231 -2.24 -10.60 -3.81
CA VAL A 231 -1.96 -10.28 -2.40
C VAL A 231 -2.96 -9.27 -1.85
N PHE A 232 -3.35 -8.29 -2.66
CA PHE A 232 -4.30 -7.26 -2.24
C PHE A 232 -5.75 -7.74 -2.29
N GLY A 233 -6.16 -8.40 -3.35
CA GLY A 233 -7.47 -9.03 -3.51
C GLY A 233 -8.67 -8.09 -3.48
N LYS A 234 -8.48 -6.79 -3.79
CA LYS A 234 -9.52 -5.75 -3.81
C LYS A 234 -9.34 -4.83 -5.02
N ALA A 235 -10.42 -4.13 -5.38
CA ALA A 235 -10.39 -3.18 -6.49
C ALA A 235 -9.64 -1.87 -6.15
N LYS A 236 -9.85 -1.34 -4.94
CA LYS A 236 -9.17 -0.12 -4.46
C LYS A 236 -8.90 -0.16 -2.96
N MET A 237 -8.03 0.74 -2.50
CA MET A 237 -7.79 1.02 -1.09
C MET A 237 -8.33 2.41 -0.76
N ALA A 238 -9.39 2.48 0.02
CA ALA A 238 -10.07 3.72 0.42
C ALA A 238 -9.40 4.38 1.64
N THR A 239 -8.07 4.60 1.58
CA THR A 239 -7.33 5.15 2.72
C THR A 239 -7.58 6.63 2.89
N PHE A 240 -7.52 7.41 1.80
CA PHE A 240 -7.80 8.84 1.80
C PHE A 240 -9.24 9.10 2.27
N GLU A 241 -10.20 8.41 1.69
CA GLU A 241 -11.62 8.57 1.98
C GLU A 241 -11.92 8.31 3.47
N ARG A 242 -11.28 7.29 4.05
CA ARG A 242 -11.46 6.97 5.49
C ARG A 242 -10.92 8.03 6.43
N TYR A 243 -9.92 8.80 6.03
CA TYR A 243 -9.42 9.91 6.83
C TYR A 243 -10.28 11.17 6.66
N PHE A 244 -10.64 11.49 5.43
CA PHE A 244 -11.14 12.81 5.09
C PHE A 244 -12.64 12.89 4.81
N LEU A 245 -13.34 11.78 4.60
CA LEU A 245 -14.77 11.75 4.30
C LEU A 245 -15.58 11.05 5.38
N GLU A 246 -16.82 11.54 5.61
CA GLU A 246 -17.76 10.88 6.51
C GLU A 246 -18.60 9.83 5.82
N ASP A 247 -18.88 10.02 4.53
CA ASP A 247 -19.74 9.15 3.76
C ASP A 247 -19.12 7.74 3.64
N LYS A 248 -19.81 6.77 4.26
CA LYS A 248 -19.36 5.37 4.30
C LYS A 248 -19.38 4.66 2.96
N GLU A 249 -20.15 5.16 1.98
CA GLU A 249 -20.15 4.61 0.62
C GLU A 249 -18.77 4.77 -0.01
N THR A 250 -18.06 5.87 0.26
CA THR A 250 -16.71 6.11 -0.25
C THR A 250 -15.66 5.16 0.37
N HIS A 251 -15.97 4.54 1.51
CA HIS A 251 -15.08 3.63 2.24
C HIS A 251 -15.15 2.18 1.75
N ILE A 252 -16.04 1.88 0.79
CA ILE A 252 -16.23 0.52 0.28
C ILE A 252 -15.00 0.12 -0.54
N GLU A 253 -14.42 -1.01 -0.20
CA GLU A 253 -13.34 -1.66 -0.92
C GLU A 253 -13.87 -2.98 -1.48
N GLU A 254 -14.26 -2.97 -2.76
CA GLU A 254 -14.81 -4.16 -3.40
C GLU A 254 -13.76 -5.27 -3.46
N LYS A 255 -14.13 -6.44 -2.91
CA LYS A 255 -13.28 -7.62 -2.91
C LYS A 255 -13.37 -8.34 -4.25
N ASN A 256 -12.28 -9.03 -4.63
CA ASN A 256 -12.27 -9.90 -5.79
C ASN A 256 -13.37 -10.99 -5.69
N SER A 257 -13.90 -11.42 -6.83
CA SER A 257 -14.94 -12.45 -6.92
C SER A 257 -14.54 -13.78 -6.27
N TYR A 258 -13.24 -14.07 -6.19
CA TYR A 258 -12.68 -15.22 -5.48
C TYR A 258 -13.32 -15.44 -4.09
N TYR A 259 -13.49 -14.37 -3.30
CA TYR A 259 -14.04 -14.48 -1.93
C TYR A 259 -15.52 -14.88 -1.87
N LYS A 260 -16.24 -14.77 -2.99
CA LYS A 260 -17.64 -15.22 -3.12
C LYS A 260 -17.74 -16.64 -3.66
N LEU A 261 -16.65 -17.18 -4.21
CA LEU A 261 -16.60 -18.46 -4.90
C LEU A 261 -15.85 -19.55 -4.10
N LEU A 262 -15.48 -19.27 -2.85
CA LEU A 262 -14.72 -20.20 -2.01
C LEU A 262 -15.44 -21.53 -1.72
N GLU A 263 -16.78 -21.55 -1.78
CA GLU A 263 -17.58 -22.76 -1.55
C GLU A 263 -17.91 -23.49 -2.87
N ASN A 264 -17.45 -22.98 -4.02
CA ASN A 264 -17.67 -23.62 -5.31
C ASN A 264 -16.56 -24.64 -5.59
N GLU A 265 -16.85 -25.92 -5.47
CA GLU A 265 -15.91 -27.02 -5.64
C GLU A 265 -15.27 -27.05 -7.03
N GLU A 266 -16.01 -26.73 -8.11
CA GLU A 266 -15.48 -26.71 -9.49
C GLU A 266 -14.44 -25.60 -9.64
N VAL A 267 -14.71 -24.41 -9.10
CA VAL A 267 -13.79 -23.26 -9.13
C VAL A 267 -12.52 -23.57 -8.32
N ILE A 268 -12.68 -24.10 -7.11
CA ILE A 268 -11.54 -24.48 -6.28
C ILE A 268 -10.73 -25.61 -6.92
N GLY A 269 -11.40 -26.60 -7.50
CA GLY A 269 -10.74 -27.65 -8.29
C GLY A 269 -9.91 -27.10 -9.45
N SER A 270 -10.46 -26.11 -10.19
CA SER A 270 -9.73 -25.46 -11.29
C SER A 270 -8.50 -24.68 -10.79
N ILE A 271 -8.58 -24.04 -9.62
CA ILE A 271 -7.42 -23.39 -8.99
C ILE A 271 -6.34 -24.42 -8.65
N LEU A 272 -6.70 -25.55 -8.04
CA LEU A 272 -5.73 -26.59 -7.70
C LEU A 272 -5.04 -27.15 -8.95
N GLU A 273 -5.80 -27.46 -9.99
CA GLU A 273 -5.26 -27.93 -11.27
C GLU A 273 -4.30 -26.89 -11.91
N GLU A 274 -4.64 -25.60 -11.90
CA GLU A 274 -3.80 -24.52 -12.41
C GLU A 274 -2.42 -24.48 -11.72
N PHE A 275 -2.36 -24.81 -10.44
CA PHE A 275 -1.11 -24.90 -9.68
C PHE A 275 -0.48 -26.29 -9.71
N GLY A 276 -1.02 -27.24 -10.49
CA GLY A 276 -0.48 -28.58 -10.66
C GLY A 276 -0.77 -29.54 -9.51
N LEU A 277 -1.90 -29.33 -8.83
CA LEU A 277 -2.42 -30.21 -7.80
C LEU A 277 -3.64 -30.99 -8.31
N ASP A 278 -3.86 -32.18 -7.78
CA ASP A 278 -5.07 -32.94 -8.06
C ASP A 278 -6.28 -32.27 -7.40
N LYS A 279 -7.47 -32.44 -7.99
CA LYS A 279 -8.73 -32.06 -7.37
C LYS A 279 -8.89 -32.83 -6.07
N ALA A 280 -9.33 -32.15 -5.03
CA ALA A 280 -9.62 -32.76 -3.74
C ALA A 280 -10.84 -33.68 -3.82
#